data_7501ff6e54c626d513fbcac37b758feb
#
_entry.id   7501ff6e54c626d513fbcac37b758feb
#
_cell.length_a   1.000
_cell.length_b   1.000
_cell.length_c   1.000
_cell.angle_alpha   90.00
_cell.angle_beta   90.00
_cell.angle_gamma   90.00
#
_symmetry.space_group_name_H-M   'P 1'
#
loop_
_entity.id
_entity.type
_entity.pdbx_description
1 polymer ?
#
loop_
_entity_poly.entity_id
_entity_poly.type
_entity_poly.pdbx_seq_one_letter_code
_entity_poly.pdbx_strand_id
1 'polypeptide(L)'
;MNVNFNGYGENVATFIAADTLTETGVPVKISADGTVDKCSANDLFCGICIGVRGGYAAVQLAGYAKVQVSSKLALGYTKLAAAENGKVAANDSGRELLVIDSTETDAGIIL
;
A
#
# COMPACT_ATOMS: atom_id res chain seq x y z
N MET A 1 -5.12 11.29 -18.54
CA MET A 1 -6.38 11.53 -17.84
C MET A 1 -6.21 12.69 -16.88
N ASN A 2 -7.19 13.58 -16.83
CA ASN A 2 -7.10 14.83 -16.05
C ASN A 2 -7.83 14.77 -14.70
N VAL A 3 -8.27 13.59 -14.30
CA VAL A 3 -8.97 13.41 -13.04
C VAL A 3 -7.95 13.27 -11.92
N ASN A 4 -8.18 13.98 -10.82
CA ASN A 4 -7.32 13.94 -9.64
C ASN A 4 -8.07 13.27 -8.50
N PHE A 5 -7.52 12.17 -7.99
CA PHE A 5 -8.10 11.41 -6.89
C PHE A 5 -7.38 11.66 -5.56
N ASN A 6 -6.43 12.59 -5.53
CA ASN A 6 -5.71 12.91 -4.29
C ASN A 6 -6.69 13.37 -3.21
N GLY A 7 -6.59 12.76 -2.05
CA GLY A 7 -7.47 13.06 -0.92
C GLY A 7 -8.82 12.36 -0.95
N TYR A 8 -9.15 11.62 -2.00
CA TYR A 8 -10.44 10.93 -2.10
C TYR A 8 -10.56 9.85 -1.03
N GLY A 9 -11.47 10.06 -0.08
CA GLY A 9 -11.77 9.08 0.96
C GLY A 9 -10.57 8.68 1.82
N GLU A 10 -9.53 9.49 1.88
CA GLU A 10 -8.30 9.17 2.60
C GLU A 10 -8.56 9.05 4.09
N ASN A 11 -8.22 7.89 4.65
CA ASN A 11 -8.18 7.65 6.08
C ASN A 11 -6.77 7.27 6.47
N VAL A 12 -6.20 8.06 7.37
CA VAL A 12 -4.83 7.86 7.85
C VAL A 12 -4.88 7.62 9.35
N ALA A 13 -4.18 6.59 9.80
CA ALA A 13 -4.04 6.30 11.21
C ALA A 13 -2.55 6.24 11.57
N THR A 14 -2.24 6.52 12.83
CA THR A 14 -0.89 6.46 13.34
C THR A 14 -0.68 5.16 14.10
N PHE A 15 0.36 4.44 13.75
CA PHE A 15 0.76 3.20 14.39
C PHE A 15 2.18 3.31 14.94
N ILE A 16 2.56 2.39 15.80
CA ILE A 16 3.96 2.23 16.17
C ILE A 16 4.68 1.63 14.97
N ALA A 17 5.83 2.20 14.61
CA ALA A 17 6.64 1.68 13.52
C ALA A 17 7.64 0.67 14.06
N ALA A 18 7.70 -0.52 13.44
CA ALA A 18 8.76 -1.48 13.76
C ALA A 18 10.12 -0.89 13.34
N ASP A 19 11.19 -1.32 13.98
CA ASP A 19 12.54 -0.79 13.70
C ASP A 19 12.97 -0.99 12.25
N THR A 20 12.43 -2.01 11.60
CA THR A 20 12.72 -2.33 10.21
C THR A 20 11.90 -1.54 9.21
N LEU A 21 10.89 -0.79 9.66
CA LEU A 21 10.10 0.07 8.79
C LEU A 21 10.78 1.44 8.70
N THR A 22 11.49 1.67 7.62
CA THR A 22 12.26 2.90 7.40
C THR A 22 11.89 3.64 6.13
N GLU A 23 11.01 3.09 5.31
CA GLU A 23 10.66 3.65 4.01
C GLU A 23 9.19 4.09 3.98
N THR A 24 8.90 5.08 3.12
CA THR A 24 7.54 5.53 2.85
C THR A 24 7.08 5.08 1.47
N GLY A 25 5.76 5.14 1.24
CA GLY A 25 5.20 4.71 -0.04
C GLY A 25 5.12 3.20 -0.20
N VAL A 26 5.39 2.43 0.85
CA VAL A 26 5.46 0.97 0.80
C VAL A 26 4.26 0.35 1.50
N PRO A 27 3.80 -0.83 1.05
CA PRO A 27 2.76 -1.56 1.76
C PRO A 27 3.26 -2.06 3.11
N VAL A 28 2.40 -1.99 4.13
CA VAL A 28 2.73 -2.40 5.48
C VAL A 28 1.69 -3.37 6.02
N LYS A 29 2.08 -4.14 7.03
CA LYS A 29 1.23 -5.11 7.71
C LYS A 29 1.27 -4.88 9.21
N ILE A 30 0.28 -5.39 9.92
CA ILE A 30 0.30 -5.41 11.37
C ILE A 30 1.26 -6.51 11.82
N SER A 31 2.32 -6.13 12.53
CA SER A 31 3.36 -7.07 12.99
C SER A 31 3.27 -7.38 14.48
N ALA A 32 2.62 -6.51 15.25
CA ALA A 32 2.36 -6.67 16.68
C ALA A 32 1.21 -5.73 17.06
N ASP A 33 0.80 -5.73 18.33
CA ASP A 33 -0.27 -4.85 18.78
C ASP A 33 0.04 -3.38 18.46
N GLY A 34 -0.83 -2.75 17.66
CA GLY A 34 -0.68 -1.35 17.27
C GLY A 34 0.59 -1.02 16.49
N THR A 35 1.29 -2.03 15.99
CA THR A 35 2.59 -1.89 15.34
C THR A 35 2.52 -2.34 13.89
N VAL A 36 3.11 -1.58 12.99
CA VAL A 36 3.20 -1.94 11.57
C VAL A 36 4.66 -2.12 11.16
N ASP A 37 4.86 -2.96 10.16
CA ASP A 37 6.16 -3.19 9.53
C ASP A 37 5.98 -3.32 8.02
N LYS A 38 7.09 -3.22 7.31
CA LYS A 38 7.08 -3.46 5.87
C LYS A 38 6.68 -4.90 5.58
N CYS A 39 6.01 -5.10 4.46
CA CYS A 39 5.62 -6.43 4.02
C CYS A 39 6.78 -7.16 3.34
N SER A 40 6.76 -8.48 3.45
CA SER A 40 7.54 -9.36 2.59
C SER A 40 6.70 -9.76 1.38
N ALA A 41 7.32 -10.39 0.38
CA ALA A 41 6.60 -10.85 -0.80
C ALA A 41 5.42 -11.76 -0.42
N ASN A 42 4.29 -11.56 -1.07
CA ASN A 42 3.04 -12.28 -0.88
C ASN A 42 2.29 -11.98 0.43
N ASP A 43 2.79 -11.07 1.26
CA ASP A 43 2.06 -10.66 2.45
C ASP A 43 0.84 -9.81 2.08
N LEU A 44 -0.24 -9.97 2.84
CA LEU A 44 -1.38 -9.06 2.74
C LEU A 44 -1.05 -7.77 3.48
N PHE A 45 -1.20 -6.65 2.82
CA PHE A 45 -0.94 -5.35 3.42
C PHE A 45 -2.24 -4.73 3.95
N CYS A 46 -2.15 -4.02 5.07
CA CYS A 46 -3.30 -3.32 5.64
C CYS A 46 -3.43 -1.89 5.11
N GLY A 47 -2.36 -1.33 4.60
CA GLY A 47 -2.34 0.02 4.08
C GLY A 47 -0.97 0.37 3.54
N ILE A 48 -0.81 1.64 3.20
CA ILE A 48 0.42 2.19 2.62
C ILE A 48 1.02 3.17 3.61
N CYS A 49 2.30 2.99 3.93
CA CYS A 49 3.00 3.91 4.83
C CYS A 49 3.26 5.23 4.11
N ILE A 50 2.78 6.32 4.67
CA ILE A 50 2.98 7.65 4.09
C ILE A 50 3.97 8.50 4.87
N GLY A 51 4.36 8.08 6.06
CA GLY A 51 5.38 8.77 6.84
C GLY A 51 5.86 7.93 8.00
N VAL A 52 7.14 8.05 8.34
CA VAL A 52 7.74 7.41 9.52
C VAL A 52 8.51 8.48 10.26
N ARG A 53 8.23 8.64 11.56
CA ARG A 53 8.88 9.66 12.36
C ARG A 53 8.83 9.31 13.84
N GLY A 54 9.99 9.36 14.50
CA GLY A 54 10.08 9.20 15.95
C GLY A 54 9.53 7.88 16.45
N GLY A 55 9.68 6.80 15.72
CA GLY A 55 9.15 5.49 16.10
C GLY A 55 7.68 5.28 15.78
N TYR A 56 7.05 6.21 15.04
CA TYR A 56 5.65 6.12 14.62
C TYR A 56 5.53 6.16 13.12
N ALA A 57 4.51 5.51 12.61
CA ALA A 57 4.21 5.48 11.18
C ALA A 57 2.79 6.00 10.95
N ALA A 58 2.65 6.87 9.97
CA ALA A 58 1.35 7.26 9.43
C ALA A 58 1.02 6.31 8.29
N VAL A 59 -0.12 5.62 8.37
CA VAL A 59 -0.52 4.61 7.42
C VAL A 59 -1.86 4.99 6.83
N GLN A 60 -1.92 5.05 5.51
CA GLN A 60 -3.17 5.26 4.79
C GLN A 60 -3.92 3.94 4.69
N LEU A 61 -5.10 3.87 5.29
CA LEU A 61 -5.91 2.65 5.37
C LEU A 61 -7.01 2.62 4.31
N ALA A 62 -7.40 3.75 3.75
CA ALA A 62 -8.47 3.84 2.77
C ALA A 62 -8.23 5.01 1.84
N GLY A 63 -8.95 5.02 0.70
CA GLY A 63 -8.87 6.07 -0.28
C GLY A 63 -7.85 5.79 -1.38
N TYR A 64 -7.60 6.79 -2.19
CA TYR A 64 -6.69 6.65 -3.32
C TYR A 64 -5.24 6.62 -2.86
N ALA A 65 -4.50 5.65 -3.35
CA ALA A 65 -3.06 5.55 -3.10
C ALA A 65 -2.33 5.20 -4.40
N LYS A 66 -1.16 5.81 -4.58
CA LYS A 66 -0.27 5.46 -5.68
C LYS A 66 0.82 4.55 -5.15
N VAL A 67 0.98 3.39 -5.77
CA VAL A 67 1.92 2.37 -5.32
C VAL A 67 2.85 1.97 -6.45
N GLN A 68 4.04 1.49 -6.09
CA GLN A 68 4.94 0.89 -7.05
C GLN A 68 4.53 -0.56 -7.30
N VAL A 69 4.64 -1.00 -8.54
CA VAL A 69 4.25 -2.35 -8.92
C VAL A 69 5.41 -3.08 -9.59
N SER A 70 5.43 -4.39 -9.45
CA SER A 70 6.44 -5.23 -10.09
C SER A 70 6.14 -5.47 -11.57
N SER A 71 4.87 -5.35 -11.96
CA SER A 71 4.43 -5.43 -13.35
C SER A 71 3.09 -4.72 -13.49
N LYS A 72 2.69 -4.42 -14.71
CA LYS A 72 1.43 -3.73 -14.97
C LYS A 72 0.25 -4.52 -14.43
N LEU A 73 -0.65 -3.83 -13.72
CA LEU A 73 -1.85 -4.45 -13.16
C LEU A 73 -3.03 -4.36 -14.12
N ALA A 74 -3.94 -5.31 -14.02
CA ALA A 74 -5.22 -5.23 -14.71
C ALA A 74 -6.07 -4.14 -14.06
N LEU A 75 -6.80 -3.40 -14.88
CA LEU A 75 -7.71 -2.36 -14.39
C LEU A 75 -8.97 -2.97 -13.82
N GLY A 76 -9.61 -2.26 -12.90
CA GLY A 76 -10.80 -2.73 -12.21
C GLY A 76 -10.45 -3.46 -10.92
N TYR A 77 -11.35 -4.31 -10.44
CA TYR A 77 -11.13 -5.04 -9.19
C TYR A 77 -10.14 -6.18 -9.43
N THR A 78 -9.03 -6.11 -8.73
CA THR A 78 -7.92 -7.06 -8.86
C THR A 78 -7.41 -7.42 -7.48
N LYS A 79 -7.11 -8.68 -7.25
CA LYS A 79 -6.54 -9.14 -5.98
C LYS A 79 -5.06 -8.82 -5.96
N LEU A 80 -4.64 -8.09 -4.92
CA LEU A 80 -3.28 -7.56 -4.78
C LEU A 80 -2.67 -7.98 -3.46
N ALA A 81 -1.37 -8.21 -3.47
CA ALA A 81 -0.58 -8.44 -2.28
C ALA A 81 0.75 -7.69 -2.42
N ALA A 82 1.50 -7.62 -1.32
CA ALA A 82 2.83 -7.04 -1.36
C ALA A 82 3.77 -7.90 -2.22
N ALA A 83 4.68 -7.24 -2.89
CA ALA A 83 5.77 -7.87 -3.62
C ALA A 83 7.10 -7.43 -2.99
N GLU A 84 8.20 -7.94 -3.49
CA GLU A 84 9.53 -7.57 -2.98
C GLU A 84 9.82 -6.09 -3.19
N ASN A 85 10.67 -5.54 -2.36
CA ASN A 85 11.19 -4.17 -2.47
C ASN A 85 10.11 -3.08 -2.37
N GLY A 86 9.10 -3.30 -1.54
CA GLY A 86 8.06 -2.31 -1.28
C GLY A 86 7.07 -2.13 -2.43
N LYS A 87 6.98 -3.11 -3.30
CA LYS A 87 6.07 -3.09 -4.45
C LYS A 87 4.78 -3.84 -4.14
N VAL A 88 3.81 -3.70 -5.04
CA VAL A 88 2.54 -4.42 -5.01
C VAL A 88 2.42 -5.22 -6.30
N ALA A 89 1.83 -6.38 -6.23
CA ALA A 89 1.62 -7.24 -7.39
C ALA A 89 0.27 -7.94 -7.33
N ALA A 90 -0.22 -8.38 -8.47
CA ALA A 90 -1.40 -9.24 -8.52
C ALA A 90 -1.10 -10.58 -7.84
N ASN A 91 -2.05 -11.06 -7.04
CA ASN A 91 -1.88 -12.29 -6.28
C ASN A 91 -3.25 -12.89 -5.99
N ASP A 92 -3.47 -14.14 -6.36
CA ASP A 92 -4.77 -14.81 -6.22
C ASP A 92 -5.24 -14.91 -4.76
N SER A 93 -4.31 -14.85 -3.82
CA SER A 93 -4.61 -14.85 -2.38
C SER A 93 -4.65 -13.43 -1.79
N GLY A 94 -4.58 -12.40 -2.62
CA GLY A 94 -4.51 -11.02 -2.18
C GLY A 94 -5.86 -10.42 -1.81
N ARG A 95 -5.79 -9.13 -1.41
CA ARG A 95 -6.99 -8.31 -1.19
C ARG A 95 -7.52 -7.83 -2.52
N GLU A 96 -8.83 -7.86 -2.69
CA GLU A 96 -9.45 -7.29 -3.88
C GLU A 96 -9.58 -5.78 -3.72
N LEU A 97 -8.92 -5.05 -4.59
CA LEU A 97 -8.89 -3.59 -4.59
C LEU A 97 -9.18 -3.06 -5.98
N LEU A 98 -9.67 -1.83 -6.06
CA LEU A 98 -9.95 -1.18 -7.33
C LEU A 98 -8.67 -0.56 -7.89
N VAL A 99 -8.25 -1.03 -9.06
CA VAL A 99 -7.12 -0.45 -9.78
C VAL A 99 -7.67 0.55 -10.79
N ILE A 100 -7.35 1.82 -10.61
CA ILE A 100 -7.85 2.90 -11.47
C ILE A 100 -6.96 3.07 -12.70
N ASP A 101 -5.65 3.06 -12.50
CA ASP A 101 -4.70 3.15 -13.59
C ASP A 101 -3.44 2.34 -13.24
N SER A 102 -2.70 1.95 -14.25
CA SER A 102 -1.44 1.24 -14.03
C SER A 102 -0.50 1.43 -15.21
N THR A 103 0.75 1.65 -14.87
CA THR A 103 1.87 1.51 -15.80
C THR A 103 2.64 0.25 -15.42
N GLU A 104 3.80 0.03 -16.04
CA GLU A 104 4.66 -1.11 -15.69
C GLU A 104 5.40 -0.92 -14.36
N THR A 105 5.45 0.32 -13.85
CA THR A 105 6.21 0.66 -12.65
C THR A 105 5.37 1.15 -11.49
N ASP A 106 4.19 1.71 -11.75
CA ASP A 106 3.32 2.19 -10.68
C ASP A 106 1.83 2.08 -11.05
N ALA A 107 0.99 2.19 -10.05
CA ALA A 107 -0.45 2.10 -10.22
C ALA A 107 -1.17 2.97 -9.22
N GLY A 108 -2.35 3.46 -9.60
CA GLY A 108 -3.28 4.12 -8.69
C GLY A 108 -4.36 3.14 -8.26
N ILE A 109 -4.52 2.97 -6.96
CA ILE A 109 -5.48 2.02 -6.39
C ILE A 109 -6.35 2.72 -5.33
N ILE A 110 -7.51 2.16 -5.10
CA ILE A 110 -8.38 2.55 -3.97
C ILE A 110 -8.28 1.46 -2.91
N LEU A 111 -7.81 1.84 -1.74
CA LEU A 111 -7.66 0.94 -0.59
C LEU A 111 -8.99 0.62 0.08
#